data_f795c881848cd41fbeec59848201e2a0
#
_entry.id   f795c881848cd41fbeec59848201e2a0
#
_cell.length_a   1.000
_cell.length_b   1.000
_cell.length_c   1.000
_cell.angle_alpha   90.00
_cell.angle_beta   90.00
_cell.angle_gamma   90.00
#
_symmetry.space_group_name_H-M   'P 1'
#
loop_
_entity.id
_entity.type
_entity.pdbx_description
1 polymer ?
#
loop_
_entity_poly.entity_id
_entity_poly.type
_entity_poly.pdbx_seq_one_letter_code
_entity_poly.pdbx_strand_id
1 'polypeptide(L)'
;GDMVYIDDDGFLYITGRVKDIFKTSKGKYIEPSVLESYFGKVTEFQQLCIVGLGLDQPILLAVPTEIAKNDKENISQKLSELLAEVNSKLEGYKKIKKIVMVKEEWLPDNGLATPTLKIKRAKIDERFSESYDSWYKSENDVIWE
;
A
#
# COMPACT_ATOMS: atom_id res chain seq x y z
N GLY A 1 -13.01 7.99 12.56
CA GLY A 1 -13.82 6.92 12.08
C GLY A 1 -14.14 7.02 10.62
N ASP A 2 -15.07 6.21 10.20
CA ASP A 2 -15.49 6.24 8.82
C ASP A 2 -16.30 7.48 8.55
N MET A 3 -16.18 7.97 7.34
CA MET A 3 -17.00 9.06 6.89
C MET A 3 -18.32 8.49 6.47
N VAL A 4 -19.27 8.56 7.36
CA VAL A 4 -20.56 8.01 7.09
C VAL A 4 -21.52 9.09 6.85
N TYR A 5 -22.31 8.95 5.80
CA TYR A 5 -23.32 9.77 5.69
C TYR A 5 -24.27 8.99 5.02
N ILE A 6 -25.07 8.98 5.40
CA ILE A 6 -25.85 8.05 5.01
C ILE A 6 -26.70 8.51 4.24
N ASP A 7 -26.68 8.59 3.73
CA ASP A 7 -27.05 8.57 3.30
C ASP A 7 -28.04 8.26 3.16
N ASP A 8 -28.43 8.31 3.28
CA ASP A 8 -28.89 7.69 3.52
C ASP A 8 -29.46 7.18 3.06
N ASP A 9 -29.92 7.17 2.53
CA ASP A 9 -29.90 6.15 2.40
C ASP A 9 -29.58 5.52 2.59
N GLY A 10 -29.64 5.74 2.77
CA GLY A 10 -28.90 5.11 3.28
C GLY A 10 -27.95 4.71 2.96
N PHE A 11 -27.79 4.87 2.28
CA PHE A 11 -26.67 4.57 2.03
C PHE A 11 -25.81 5.20 2.20
N LEU A 12 -25.60 5.26 2.54
CA LEU A 12 -24.59 5.70 2.90
C LEU A 12 -23.53 5.28 2.33
N TYR A 13 -22.99 5.83 2.11
CA TYR A 13 -22.01 5.33 1.68
C TYR A 13 -20.89 5.88 2.25
N ILE A 14 -20.15 5.14 2.62
CA ILE A 14 -18.91 5.48 3.14
C ILE A 14 -17.95 5.66 2.11
N THR A 15 -17.24 6.71 2.14
CA THR A 15 -16.34 6.98 1.06
C THR A 15 -14.92 6.77 1.44
N GLY A 16 -14.54 6.88 2.69
CA GLY A 16 -13.16 6.68 3.07
C GLY A 16 -12.98 6.94 4.53
N ARG A 17 -11.76 6.79 4.99
CA ARG A 17 -11.44 7.01 6.37
C ARG A 17 -10.50 8.17 6.50
N VAL A 18 -10.95 9.23 7.11
CA VAL A 18 -10.12 10.41 7.32
C VAL A 18 -8.85 10.06 8.06
N LYS A 19 -8.95 9.18 9.04
CA LYS A 19 -7.79 8.80 9.84
C LYS A 19 -6.77 7.95 9.10
N ASP A 20 -7.08 7.49 7.89
CA ASP A 20 -6.12 6.75 7.10
C ASP A 20 -5.18 7.66 6.32
N ILE A 21 -5.50 8.94 6.27
CA ILE A 21 -4.62 9.91 5.62
C ILE A 21 -3.37 10.06 6.49
N PHE A 22 -2.20 9.99 5.86
CA PHE A 22 -0.96 10.19 6.60
C PHE A 22 -0.11 11.30 5.96
N LYS A 23 0.88 11.74 6.70
CA LYS A 23 1.72 12.85 6.31
C LYS A 23 3.13 12.34 5.99
N THR A 24 3.67 12.78 4.86
CA THR A 24 5.07 12.48 4.53
C THR A 24 6.00 13.28 5.42
N SER A 25 7.30 12.98 5.36
CA SER A 25 8.31 13.70 6.12
C SER A 25 8.36 15.18 5.76
N LYS A 26 7.88 15.53 4.57
CA LYS A 26 7.86 16.93 4.12
C LYS A 26 6.52 17.62 4.38
N GLY A 27 5.66 16.99 5.15
CA GLY A 27 4.39 17.57 5.55
C GLY A 27 3.28 17.51 4.52
N LYS A 28 3.45 16.69 3.49
CA LYS A 28 2.41 16.51 2.46
C LYS A 28 1.47 15.39 2.86
N TYR A 29 0.18 15.58 2.62
CA TYR A 29 -0.83 14.59 2.96
C TYR A 29 -1.01 13.57 1.85
N ILE A 30 -1.10 12.32 2.22
CA ILE A 30 -1.31 11.20 1.29
C ILE A 30 -2.62 10.50 1.66
N GLU A 31 -3.45 10.26 0.64
CA GLU A 31 -4.67 9.47 0.81
C GLU A 31 -4.39 8.09 0.26
N PRO A 32 -4.05 7.12 1.13
CA PRO A 32 -3.60 5.81 0.64
C PRO A 32 -4.63 5.06 -0.18
N SER A 33 -5.91 5.21 0.14
CA SER A 33 -6.95 4.48 -0.61
C SER A 33 -7.00 4.90 -2.08
N VAL A 34 -6.72 6.16 -2.36
CA VAL A 34 -6.67 6.65 -3.75
C VAL A 34 -5.52 5.99 -4.49
N LEU A 35 -4.35 5.95 -3.86
CA LEU A 35 -3.17 5.34 -4.48
C LEU A 35 -3.34 3.83 -4.63
N GLU A 36 -3.92 3.19 -3.63
CA GLU A 36 -4.17 1.75 -3.68
C GLU A 36 -5.08 1.37 -4.83
N SER A 37 -6.00 2.25 -5.20
CA SER A 37 -6.95 1.97 -6.26
C SER A 37 -6.28 1.76 -7.63
N TYR A 38 -5.11 2.34 -7.84
CA TYR A 38 -4.38 2.14 -9.09
C TYR A 38 -3.89 0.69 -9.24
N PHE A 39 -3.83 -0.06 -8.14
CA PHE A 39 -3.33 -1.43 -8.13
C PHE A 39 -4.43 -2.45 -7.87
N GLY A 40 -5.69 -2.02 -7.86
CA GLY A 40 -6.81 -2.89 -7.51
C GLY A 40 -7.03 -4.05 -8.47
N LYS A 41 -6.51 -3.95 -9.70
CA LYS A 41 -6.66 -5.00 -10.70
C LYS A 41 -5.43 -5.89 -10.85
N VAL A 42 -4.42 -5.67 -10.00
CA VAL A 42 -3.20 -6.47 -10.09
C VAL A 42 -3.45 -7.84 -9.46
N THR A 43 -3.41 -8.87 -10.29
CA THR A 43 -3.72 -10.23 -9.84
C THR A 43 -2.58 -10.88 -9.07
N GLU A 44 -1.38 -10.31 -9.16
CA GLU A 44 -0.21 -10.81 -8.44
C GLU A 44 -0.21 -10.45 -6.96
N PHE A 45 -1.07 -9.54 -6.54
CA PHE A 45 -1.16 -9.11 -5.15
C PHE A 45 -2.32 -9.81 -4.45
N GLN A 46 -2.03 -10.51 -3.37
CA GLN A 46 -3.05 -11.07 -2.50
C GLN A 46 -3.59 -9.99 -1.56
N GLN A 47 -2.70 -9.14 -1.06
CA GLN A 47 -3.05 -7.99 -0.22
C GLN A 47 -2.12 -6.85 -0.57
N LEU A 48 -2.56 -5.62 -0.32
CA LEU A 48 -1.70 -4.45 -0.56
C LEU A 48 -2.05 -3.33 0.40
N CYS A 49 -1.09 -2.45 0.62
CA CYS A 49 -1.25 -1.32 1.52
C CYS A 49 -0.23 -0.25 1.18
N ILE A 50 -0.69 0.99 1.02
CA ILE A 50 0.22 2.12 0.83
C ILE A 50 0.65 2.63 2.19
N VAL A 51 1.95 2.77 2.39
CA VAL A 51 2.52 3.29 3.62
C VAL A 51 3.58 4.32 3.27
N GLY A 52 4.15 4.96 4.26
CA GLY A 52 5.18 5.98 3.98
C GLY A 52 5.41 6.91 5.14
N LEU A 53 4.98 6.53 6.33
CA LEU A 53 5.18 7.34 7.52
C LEU A 53 6.67 7.64 7.70
N GLY A 54 7.02 8.91 7.73
CA GLY A 54 8.42 9.31 7.88
C GLY A 54 9.23 9.32 6.61
N LEU A 55 8.62 8.97 5.46
CA LEU A 55 9.30 8.99 4.16
C LEU A 55 8.85 10.19 3.35
N ASP A 56 9.68 10.60 2.39
CA ASP A 56 9.35 11.71 1.49
C ASP A 56 8.25 11.34 0.52
N GLN A 57 8.17 10.07 0.14
CA GLN A 57 7.15 9.57 -0.79
C GLN A 57 6.62 8.25 -0.28
N PRO A 58 5.38 7.89 -0.66
CA PRO A 58 4.82 6.61 -0.23
C PRO A 58 5.49 5.42 -0.91
N ILE A 59 5.34 4.27 -0.28
CA ILE A 59 5.75 2.98 -0.88
C ILE A 59 4.55 2.04 -0.78
N LEU A 60 4.52 1.04 -1.65
CA LEU A 60 3.47 0.03 -1.65
C LEU A 60 4.00 -1.25 -1.05
N LEU A 61 3.35 -1.73 0.00
CA LEU A 61 3.62 -3.06 0.54
C LEU A 61 2.55 -4.00 0.01
N ALA A 62 2.93 -5.19 -0.38
CA ALA A 62 1.98 -6.16 -0.91
C ALA A 62 2.38 -7.57 -0.50
N VAL A 63 1.38 -8.42 -0.35
CA VAL A 63 1.60 -9.85 -0.14
C VAL A 63 1.38 -10.54 -1.48
N PRO A 64 2.39 -11.23 -2.02
CA PRO A 64 2.24 -11.85 -3.33
C PRO A 64 1.40 -13.12 -3.27
N THR A 65 0.74 -13.43 -4.39
CA THR A 65 0.05 -14.72 -4.53
C THR A 65 1.10 -15.82 -4.69
N GLU A 66 0.67 -17.09 -4.55
CA GLU A 66 1.59 -18.22 -4.74
C GLU A 66 2.17 -18.22 -6.15
N ILE A 67 1.37 -17.89 -7.15
CA ILE A 67 1.84 -17.84 -8.53
C ILE A 67 2.93 -16.79 -8.68
N ALA A 68 2.75 -15.64 -8.07
CA ALA A 68 3.73 -14.56 -8.13
C ALA A 68 5.05 -14.96 -7.46
N LYS A 69 4.97 -15.69 -6.35
CA LYS A 69 6.16 -16.16 -5.64
C LYS A 69 7.02 -17.10 -6.48
N ASN A 70 6.39 -17.81 -7.41
CA ASN A 70 7.08 -18.78 -8.24
C ASN A 70 7.72 -18.18 -9.49
N ASP A 71 7.49 -16.88 -9.75
CA ASP A 71 8.02 -16.24 -10.94
C ASP A 71 8.46 -14.81 -10.63
N LYS A 72 9.26 -14.68 -9.59
CA LYS A 72 9.64 -13.37 -9.06
C LYS A 72 10.28 -12.46 -10.10
N GLU A 73 11.10 -13.03 -10.97
CA GLU A 73 11.85 -12.24 -11.95
C GLU A 73 10.92 -11.55 -12.94
N ASN A 74 10.02 -12.32 -13.56
CA ASN A 74 9.06 -11.75 -14.49
C ASN A 74 8.06 -10.82 -13.81
N ILE A 75 7.63 -11.19 -12.62
CA ILE A 75 6.71 -10.36 -11.86
C ILE A 75 7.37 -9.04 -11.47
N SER A 76 8.65 -9.07 -11.08
CA SER A 76 9.37 -7.85 -10.73
C SER A 76 9.43 -6.88 -11.92
N GLN A 77 9.70 -7.41 -13.10
CA GLN A 77 9.74 -6.57 -14.30
C GLN A 77 8.38 -5.98 -14.61
N LYS A 78 7.34 -6.81 -14.56
CA LYS A 78 5.97 -6.35 -14.79
C LYS A 78 5.56 -5.27 -13.80
N LEU A 79 5.87 -5.45 -12.53
CA LEU A 79 5.52 -4.48 -11.51
C LEU A 79 6.32 -3.20 -11.62
N SER A 80 7.59 -3.30 -12.02
CA SER A 80 8.40 -2.11 -12.25
C SER A 80 7.81 -1.25 -13.37
N GLU A 81 7.37 -1.89 -14.45
CA GLU A 81 6.72 -1.18 -15.56
C GLU A 81 5.41 -0.56 -15.11
N LEU A 82 4.62 -1.31 -14.35
CA LEU A 82 3.36 -0.80 -13.82
C LEU A 82 3.59 0.39 -12.90
N LEU A 83 4.62 0.31 -12.06
CA LEU A 83 4.95 1.41 -11.14
C LEU A 83 5.26 2.67 -11.93
N ALA A 84 6.04 2.55 -12.98
CA ALA A 84 6.37 3.70 -13.83
C ALA A 84 5.11 4.28 -14.48
N GLU A 85 4.23 3.43 -14.94
CA GLU A 85 2.99 3.86 -15.57
C GLU A 85 2.09 4.60 -14.58
N VAL A 86 1.91 4.04 -13.37
CA VAL A 86 1.10 4.68 -12.34
C VAL A 86 1.70 6.02 -11.95
N ASN A 87 3.02 6.05 -11.77
CA ASN A 87 3.69 7.29 -11.36
C ASN A 87 3.60 8.39 -12.41
N SER A 88 3.47 8.02 -13.68
CA SER A 88 3.30 9.01 -14.73
C SER A 88 1.99 9.79 -14.59
N LYS A 89 1.05 9.27 -13.83
CA LYS A 89 -0.26 9.89 -13.59
C LYS A 89 -0.31 10.64 -12.27
N LEU A 90 0.75 10.60 -11.47
CA LEU A 90 0.78 11.16 -10.13
C LEU A 90 1.71 12.37 -10.03
N GLU A 91 1.38 13.27 -9.11
CA GLU A 91 2.23 14.41 -8.81
C GLU A 91 3.39 13.99 -7.93
N GLY A 92 4.47 14.78 -7.93
CA GLY A 92 5.74 14.46 -7.29
C GLY A 92 5.66 13.69 -5.97
N TYR A 93 5.09 14.31 -4.93
CA TYR A 93 5.07 13.69 -3.61
C TYR A 93 4.10 12.51 -3.50
N LYS A 94 3.20 12.36 -4.45
CA LYS A 94 2.25 11.25 -4.49
C LYS A 94 2.78 10.05 -5.24
N LYS A 95 3.90 10.21 -5.95
CA LYS A 95 4.49 9.10 -6.67
C LYS A 95 4.97 8.03 -5.70
N ILE A 96 4.72 6.78 -6.06
CA ILE A 96 5.08 5.64 -5.23
C ILE A 96 6.53 5.28 -5.51
N LYS A 97 7.35 5.28 -4.47
CA LYS A 97 8.79 5.10 -4.63
C LYS A 97 9.18 3.64 -4.89
N LYS A 98 8.51 2.71 -4.22
CA LYS A 98 8.87 1.29 -4.26
C LYS A 98 7.64 0.41 -4.17
N ILE A 99 7.76 -0.81 -4.68
CA ILE A 99 6.81 -1.89 -4.41
C ILE A 99 7.58 -2.94 -3.62
N VAL A 100 7.12 -3.26 -2.42
CA VAL A 100 7.79 -4.24 -1.56
C VAL A 100 6.87 -5.44 -1.39
N MET A 101 7.34 -6.60 -1.83
CA MET A 101 6.58 -7.85 -1.69
C MET A 101 7.02 -8.51 -0.39
N VAL A 102 6.13 -8.48 0.61
CA VAL A 102 6.46 -9.00 1.93
C VAL A 102 6.02 -10.46 2.05
N LYS A 103 6.68 -11.18 2.93
CA LYS A 103 6.42 -12.62 3.11
C LYS A 103 5.20 -12.90 3.96
N GLU A 104 4.98 -12.06 4.97
CA GLU A 104 3.95 -12.35 5.96
C GLU A 104 2.58 -11.92 5.49
N GLU A 105 1.64 -12.84 5.52
CA GLU A 105 0.25 -12.54 5.20
C GLU A 105 -0.37 -11.75 6.34
N TRP A 106 -1.26 -10.82 6.01
CA TRP A 106 -1.87 -9.93 7.00
C TRP A 106 -3.21 -10.53 7.44
N LEU A 107 -3.24 -11.00 8.69
CA LEU A 107 -4.36 -11.77 9.22
C LEU A 107 -4.83 -11.19 10.56
N PRO A 108 -6.06 -11.50 10.97
CA PRO A 108 -6.51 -11.15 12.31
C PRO A 108 -5.62 -11.76 13.39
N ASP A 109 -5.12 -12.97 13.15
CA ASP A 109 -4.29 -13.69 14.11
C ASP A 109 -2.99 -12.99 14.44
N ASN A 110 -2.39 -12.29 13.47
CA ASN A 110 -1.16 -11.55 13.72
C ASN A 110 -1.40 -10.06 13.95
N GLY A 111 -2.66 -9.66 14.00
CA GLY A 111 -3.01 -8.28 14.34
C GLY A 111 -2.91 -7.29 13.20
N LEU A 112 -2.57 -7.74 11.99
CA LEU A 112 -2.36 -6.86 10.85
C LEU A 112 -3.63 -6.61 10.03
N ALA A 113 -4.69 -7.35 10.32
CA ALA A 113 -5.98 -7.16 9.66
C ALA A 113 -7.11 -7.34 10.67
N THR A 114 -8.30 -6.84 10.30
CA THR A 114 -9.50 -7.05 11.12
C THR A 114 -10.08 -8.43 10.83
N PRO A 115 -11.05 -8.91 11.64
CA PRO A 115 -11.72 -10.18 11.34
C PRO A 115 -12.35 -10.23 9.95
N THR A 116 -12.72 -9.08 9.37
CA THR A 116 -13.25 -9.01 8.02
C THR A 116 -12.15 -8.77 6.98
N LEU A 117 -10.89 -8.95 7.39
CA LEU A 117 -9.69 -8.84 6.55
C LEU A 117 -9.42 -7.44 6.00
N LYS A 118 -9.88 -6.42 6.70
CA LYS A 118 -9.47 -5.05 6.39
C LYS A 118 -8.09 -4.79 6.97
N ILE A 119 -7.21 -4.22 6.18
CA ILE A 119 -5.82 -3.99 6.60
C ILE A 119 -5.77 -2.89 7.66
N LYS A 120 -5.02 -3.15 8.72
CA LYS A 120 -4.80 -2.17 9.80
C LYS A 120 -3.49 -1.45 9.52
N ARG A 121 -3.56 -0.30 8.84
CA ARG A 121 -2.35 0.42 8.42
C ARG A 121 -1.44 0.77 9.59
N ALA A 122 -1.99 1.20 10.71
CA ALA A 122 -1.18 1.52 11.88
C ALA A 122 -0.38 0.31 12.37
N LYS A 123 -0.97 -0.87 12.28
CA LYS A 123 -0.28 -2.10 12.68
C LYS A 123 0.78 -2.50 11.65
N ILE A 124 0.51 -2.24 10.38
CA ILE A 124 1.50 -2.45 9.33
C ILE A 124 2.71 -1.55 9.59
N ASP A 125 2.46 -0.27 9.93
CA ASP A 125 3.55 0.64 10.25
C ASP A 125 4.37 0.14 11.44
N GLU A 126 3.72 -0.32 12.51
CA GLU A 126 4.44 -0.83 13.68
C GLU A 126 5.31 -2.04 13.31
N ARG A 127 4.80 -2.88 12.41
CA ARG A 127 5.49 -4.12 12.07
C ARG A 127 6.67 -3.89 11.13
N PHE A 128 6.53 -3.00 10.17
CA PHE A 128 7.48 -2.87 9.08
C PHE A 128 8.26 -1.55 9.05
N SER A 129 7.92 -0.58 9.89
CA SER A 129 8.51 0.77 9.79
C SER A 129 10.04 0.77 9.91
N GLU A 130 10.61 -0.17 10.65
CA GLU A 130 12.05 -0.25 10.79
C GLU A 130 12.75 -0.54 9.46
N SER A 131 12.04 -1.17 8.55
CA SER A 131 12.58 -1.51 7.23
C SER A 131 12.30 -0.47 6.17
N TYR A 132 11.44 0.50 6.45
CA TYR A 132 11.02 1.48 5.44
C TYR A 132 12.20 2.24 4.84
N ASP A 133 13.10 2.73 5.68
CA ASP A 133 14.22 3.52 5.21
C ASP A 133 15.15 2.69 4.31
N SER A 134 15.41 1.47 4.71
CA SER A 134 16.24 0.55 3.94
C SER A 134 15.62 0.25 2.58
N TRP A 135 14.32 -0.02 2.56
CA TRP A 135 13.61 -0.27 1.31
C TRP A 135 13.61 0.98 0.43
N TYR A 136 13.37 2.13 1.03
CA TYR A 136 13.30 3.39 0.31
C TYR A 136 14.61 3.70 -0.41
N LYS A 137 15.74 3.36 0.20
CA LYS A 137 17.08 3.62 -0.34
C LYS A 137 17.58 2.55 -1.30
N SER A 138 16.84 1.46 -1.45
CA SER A 138 17.24 0.38 -2.34
C SER A 138 17.30 0.88 -3.78
N GLU A 139 18.18 0.28 -4.57
CA GLU A 139 18.28 0.61 -5.99
C GLU A 139 17.20 -0.07 -6.82
N ASN A 140 16.54 -1.08 -6.26
CA ASN A 140 15.49 -1.82 -6.97
C ASN A 140 14.14 -1.16 -6.77
N ASP A 141 13.34 -1.10 -7.84
CA ASP A 141 11.98 -0.59 -7.76
C ASP A 141 11.03 -1.58 -7.09
N VAL A 142 11.29 -2.88 -7.27
CA VAL A 142 10.49 -3.95 -6.68
C VAL A 142 11.40 -4.77 -5.78
N ILE A 143 11.01 -4.89 -4.52
CA ILE A 143 11.81 -5.56 -3.50
C ILE A 143 11.04 -6.77 -3.00
N TRP A 144 11.73 -7.91 -2.88
CA TRP A 144 11.14 -9.13 -2.32
C TRP A 144 11.80 -9.39 -0.96
N GLU A 145 10.97 -9.43 0.07
CA GLU A 145 11.42 -9.67 1.43
C GLU A 145 11.94 -11.08 1.64
#